data_40a315db1bb41d55170ce4fdc3a0dfc1
#
_entry.id   40a315db1bb41d55170ce4fdc3a0dfc1
#
_cell.length_a   1.000
_cell.length_b   1.000
_cell.length_c   1.000
_cell.angle_alpha   90.00
_cell.angle_beta   90.00
_cell.angle_gamma   90.00
#
_symmetry.space_group_name_H-M   'P 1'
#
loop_
_entity.id
_entity.type
_entity.pdbx_description
1 polymer ?
#
loop_
_entity_poly.entity_id
_entity_poly.type
_entity_poly.pdbx_seq_one_letter_code
_entity_poly.pdbx_strand_id
1 'polypeptide(L)'
;MTLKQVISRLTELAESHRQINHFFIGGFDEFLDDEDVTYPALFCELKSDSTISLSNRVANLNFTFYFFDLMDTANRSLENVWDVTSDMASVAQDYLALLKDQDYTDWEIGDDYNMTIRDYELQDLTCGVSVDVTIGIKFDANRCQVPTTFSFSEYANSSLTLKQVVARIGALATSHQQINHFFIGNFDEFLDGPDVVYPACFAELDRTGVVSLTDRLCKYSFTFHFFDLMDIANNALQNEFEIKSDMLSVAMDFLAMLNYFGFQHSWVIAEDYDLTIRDYQLQDLTAGVSINVEIGVRFDANKCQAVVDINEFLLWADNQYFLIDNNSKLFHGE
;
A
#
# COMPACT_ATOMS: atom_id res chain seq x y z
N MET A 1 -12.90 1.99 10.87
CA MET A 1 -13.21 3.18 10.04
C MET A 1 -12.72 2.95 8.62
N THR A 2 -13.35 3.52 7.59
CA THR A 2 -12.95 3.40 6.18
C THR A 2 -12.31 4.70 5.68
N LEU A 3 -11.55 4.65 4.58
CA LEU A 3 -11.00 5.87 3.95
C LEU A 3 -12.10 6.88 3.60
N LYS A 4 -13.25 6.41 3.06
CA LYS A 4 -14.41 7.27 2.79
C LYS A 4 -14.89 8.04 4.03
N GLN A 5 -14.94 7.37 5.20
CA GLN A 5 -15.32 8.03 6.46
C GLN A 5 -14.27 9.05 6.92
N VAL A 6 -12.98 8.78 6.69
CA VAL A 6 -11.92 9.78 6.95
C VAL A 6 -12.15 11.01 6.10
N ILE A 7 -12.34 10.83 4.80
CA ILE A 7 -12.58 11.94 3.85
C ILE A 7 -13.81 12.75 4.26
N SER A 8 -14.94 12.10 4.56
CA SER A 8 -16.16 12.79 5.01
C SER A 8 -15.90 13.65 6.25
N ARG A 9 -15.15 13.13 7.22
CA ARG A 9 -14.80 13.88 8.44
C ARG A 9 -13.86 15.06 8.16
N LEU A 10 -12.87 14.88 7.28
CA LEU A 10 -12.00 15.98 6.85
C LEU A 10 -12.81 17.10 6.19
N THR A 11 -13.75 16.73 5.32
CA THR A 11 -14.67 17.67 4.69
C THR A 11 -15.53 18.43 5.71
N GLU A 12 -16.18 17.71 6.63
CA GLU A 12 -17.01 18.30 7.69
C GLU A 12 -16.22 19.27 8.56
N LEU A 13 -14.98 18.94 8.93
CA LEU A 13 -14.10 19.82 9.69
C LEU A 13 -13.72 21.07 8.91
N ALA A 14 -13.36 20.94 7.65
CA ALA A 14 -13.01 22.06 6.79
C ALA A 14 -14.20 23.01 6.58
N GLU A 15 -15.38 22.47 6.28
CA GLU A 15 -16.62 23.25 6.12
C GLU A 15 -17.07 23.93 7.42
N SER A 16 -16.75 23.35 8.57
CA SER A 16 -17.05 23.97 9.87
C SER A 16 -16.07 25.06 10.26
N HIS A 17 -14.90 25.14 9.63
CA HIS A 17 -13.87 26.12 9.93
C HIS A 17 -14.21 27.48 9.32
N ARG A 18 -14.24 28.54 10.17
CA ARG A 18 -14.74 29.86 9.74
C ARG A 18 -13.90 30.59 8.71
N GLN A 19 -12.63 30.23 8.60
CA GLN A 19 -11.66 30.91 7.71
C GLN A 19 -11.37 30.09 6.45
N ILE A 20 -11.91 28.87 6.30
CA ILE A 20 -11.78 28.06 5.09
C ILE A 20 -13.05 28.26 4.28
N ASN A 21 -12.92 28.87 3.11
CA ASN A 21 -14.06 29.15 2.23
C ASN A 21 -14.27 28.08 1.17
N HIS A 22 -13.22 27.31 0.86
CA HIS A 22 -13.27 26.23 -0.10
C HIS A 22 -12.44 25.04 0.39
N PHE A 23 -13.00 23.85 0.32
CA PHE A 23 -12.30 22.59 0.59
C PHE A 23 -12.34 21.71 -0.62
N PHE A 24 -11.18 21.23 -1.04
CA PHE A 24 -11.03 20.30 -2.14
C PHE A 24 -10.16 19.12 -1.70
N ILE A 25 -10.51 17.91 -2.14
CA ILE A 25 -9.71 16.72 -1.95
C ILE A 25 -9.57 15.98 -3.27
N GLY A 26 -8.33 15.73 -3.71
CA GLY A 26 -8.07 15.11 -5.01
C GLY A 26 -6.63 15.23 -5.43
N GLY A 27 -6.40 15.23 -6.75
CA GLY A 27 -5.11 15.53 -7.36
C GLY A 27 -4.88 17.04 -7.44
N PHE A 28 -3.60 17.46 -7.36
CA PHE A 28 -3.27 18.88 -7.42
C PHE A 28 -3.67 19.52 -8.77
N ASP A 29 -3.53 18.78 -9.86
CA ASP A 29 -3.92 19.26 -11.19
C ASP A 29 -5.43 19.52 -11.29
N GLU A 30 -6.25 18.71 -10.63
CA GLU A 30 -7.71 18.88 -10.59
C GLU A 30 -8.13 20.11 -9.80
N PHE A 31 -7.41 20.41 -8.73
CA PHE A 31 -7.61 21.65 -7.97
C PHE A 31 -7.25 22.88 -8.79
N LEU A 32 -6.22 22.80 -9.65
CA LEU A 32 -5.83 23.91 -10.55
C LEU A 32 -6.87 24.20 -11.62
N ASP A 33 -7.60 23.18 -12.05
CA ASP A 33 -8.61 23.28 -13.09
C ASP A 33 -10.01 23.67 -12.56
N ASP A 34 -10.16 23.76 -11.21
CA ASP A 34 -11.43 24.16 -10.59
C ASP A 34 -11.61 25.69 -10.70
N GLU A 35 -12.57 26.10 -11.53
CA GLU A 35 -12.89 27.52 -11.78
C GLU A 35 -13.65 28.17 -10.59
N ASP A 36 -14.17 27.37 -9.65
CA ASP A 36 -15.03 27.83 -8.55
C ASP A 36 -14.27 27.99 -7.21
N VAL A 37 -12.94 27.96 -7.19
CA VAL A 37 -12.14 28.09 -5.96
C VAL A 37 -12.35 29.44 -5.30
N THR A 38 -12.74 29.42 -4.04
CA THR A 38 -12.88 30.61 -3.19
C THR A 38 -11.86 30.56 -2.06
N TYR A 39 -11.08 31.61 -1.92
CA TYR A 39 -10.02 31.70 -0.93
C TYR A 39 -10.47 32.37 0.38
N PRO A 40 -9.87 32.05 1.54
CA PRO A 40 -8.84 31.03 1.76
C PRO A 40 -9.34 29.61 1.45
N ALA A 41 -8.49 28.81 0.79
CA ALA A 41 -8.80 27.46 0.37
C ALA A 41 -7.92 26.43 1.10
N LEU A 42 -8.50 25.28 1.42
CA LEU A 42 -7.81 24.09 1.87
C LEU A 42 -7.89 23.01 0.80
N PHE A 43 -6.76 22.65 0.25
CA PHE A 43 -6.61 21.49 -0.62
C PHE A 43 -5.99 20.34 0.14
N CYS A 44 -6.54 19.14 -0.01
CA CYS A 44 -6.08 17.93 0.65
C CYS A 44 -5.70 16.88 -0.40
N GLU A 45 -4.44 16.47 -0.41
CA GLU A 45 -3.92 15.42 -1.27
C GLU A 45 -3.67 14.14 -0.48
N LEU A 46 -4.22 13.03 -0.94
CA LEU A 46 -3.89 11.72 -0.41
C LEU A 46 -2.63 11.19 -1.11
N LYS A 47 -1.57 11.01 -0.34
CA LYS A 47 -0.28 10.51 -0.85
C LYS A 47 -0.34 9.04 -1.23
N SER A 48 0.45 8.66 -2.20
CA SER A 48 0.57 7.26 -2.64
C SER A 48 1.32 6.36 -1.66
N ASP A 49 2.14 6.92 -0.76
CA ASP A 49 2.97 6.21 0.21
C ASP A 49 2.24 6.04 1.55
N SER A 50 1.47 5.00 1.68
CA SER A 50 0.75 4.65 2.90
C SER A 50 1.24 3.30 3.44
N THR A 51 0.91 2.94 4.68
CA THR A 51 1.35 1.67 5.29
C THR A 51 0.22 0.96 6.01
N ILE A 52 0.28 -0.37 6.07
CA ILE A 52 -0.66 -1.19 6.84
C ILE A 52 0.14 -1.99 7.86
N SER A 53 -0.25 -1.91 9.14
CA SER A 53 0.27 -2.75 10.22
C SER A 53 -0.82 -3.73 10.67
N LEU A 54 -0.62 -5.01 10.40
CA LEU A 54 -1.56 -6.07 10.83
C LEU A 54 -1.47 -6.33 12.32
N SER A 55 -0.29 -6.23 12.92
CA SER A 55 -0.08 -6.42 14.36
C SER A 55 -0.86 -5.40 15.18
N ASN A 56 -0.83 -4.14 14.74
CA ASN A 56 -1.52 -3.03 15.38
C ASN A 56 -2.95 -2.84 14.85
N ARG A 57 -3.30 -3.48 13.74
CA ARG A 57 -4.56 -3.29 13.01
C ARG A 57 -4.82 -1.83 12.65
N VAL A 58 -3.79 -1.18 12.14
CA VAL A 58 -3.83 0.22 11.74
C VAL A 58 -3.38 0.35 10.29
N ALA A 59 -4.15 1.07 9.49
CA ALA A 59 -3.70 1.57 8.20
C ALA A 59 -3.34 3.05 8.37
N ASN A 60 -2.09 3.40 8.10
CA ASN A 60 -1.59 4.76 8.15
C ASN A 60 -1.71 5.38 6.76
N LEU A 61 -2.56 6.37 6.64
CA LEU A 61 -2.80 7.13 5.40
C LEU A 61 -2.06 8.45 5.49
N ASN A 62 -1.24 8.75 4.49
CA ASN A 62 -0.48 9.98 4.43
C ASN A 62 -1.23 11.02 3.60
N PHE A 63 -1.47 12.18 4.19
CA PHE A 63 -2.10 13.32 3.53
C PHE A 63 -1.16 14.51 3.53
N THR A 64 -1.25 15.35 2.50
CA THR A 64 -0.72 16.71 2.54
C THR A 64 -1.87 17.69 2.47
N PHE A 65 -1.97 18.55 3.46
CA PHE A 65 -2.91 19.65 3.52
C PHE A 65 -2.23 20.93 3.04
N TYR A 66 -2.81 21.61 2.06
CA TYR A 66 -2.32 22.88 1.53
C TYR A 66 -3.32 23.97 1.88
N PHE A 67 -2.89 24.96 2.62
CA PHE A 67 -3.67 26.13 3.01
C PHE A 67 -3.21 27.31 2.19
N PHE A 68 -4.05 27.81 1.31
CA PHE A 68 -3.73 28.89 0.38
C PHE A 68 -4.67 30.08 0.53
N ASP A 69 -4.13 31.28 0.33
CA ASP A 69 -4.91 32.49 0.14
C ASP A 69 -4.31 33.36 -0.97
N LEU A 70 -5.13 34.28 -1.48
CA LEU A 70 -4.73 35.21 -2.53
C LEU A 70 -3.81 36.29 -1.97
N MET A 71 -2.76 36.58 -2.73
CA MET A 71 -1.96 37.78 -2.50
C MET A 71 -2.60 39.00 -3.13
N ASP A 72 -2.43 40.18 -2.50
CA ASP A 72 -2.80 41.44 -3.11
C ASP A 72 -1.91 41.71 -4.34
N THR A 73 -2.49 41.58 -5.53
CA THR A 73 -1.78 41.79 -6.80
C THR A 73 -1.29 43.22 -7.00
N ALA A 74 -1.89 44.17 -6.31
CA ALA A 74 -1.46 45.60 -6.34
C ALA A 74 -0.26 45.86 -5.47
N ASN A 75 -0.04 45.03 -4.43
CA ASN A 75 1.06 45.16 -3.47
C ASN A 75 1.86 43.85 -3.40
N ARG A 76 2.66 43.56 -4.41
CA ARG A 76 3.53 42.37 -4.46
C ARG A 76 4.78 42.51 -3.57
N SER A 77 4.64 43.13 -2.40
CA SER A 77 5.76 43.23 -1.46
C SER A 77 5.98 41.89 -0.74
N LEU A 78 7.21 41.62 -0.34
CA LEU A 78 7.55 40.50 0.54
C LEU A 78 6.72 40.53 1.84
N GLU A 79 6.36 41.72 2.31
CA GLU A 79 5.55 41.91 3.51
C GLU A 79 4.14 41.30 3.34
N ASN A 80 3.50 41.51 2.18
CA ASN A 80 2.21 40.90 1.87
C ASN A 80 2.29 39.36 1.79
N VAL A 81 3.34 38.81 1.22
CA VAL A 81 3.59 37.35 1.21
C VAL A 81 3.69 36.79 2.63
N TRP A 82 4.45 37.49 3.50
CA TRP A 82 4.62 37.06 4.89
C TRP A 82 3.34 37.16 5.70
N ASP A 83 2.54 38.20 5.48
CA ASP A 83 1.24 38.34 6.17
C ASP A 83 0.29 37.20 5.80
N VAL A 84 0.09 36.94 4.50
CA VAL A 84 -0.78 35.84 4.03
C VAL A 84 -0.26 34.47 4.49
N THR A 85 1.05 34.23 4.39
CA THR A 85 1.64 32.97 4.85
C THR A 85 1.46 32.77 6.35
N SER A 86 1.60 33.84 7.15
CA SER A 86 1.38 33.81 8.60
C SER A 86 -0.07 33.50 8.95
N ASP A 87 -1.02 34.10 8.22
CA ASP A 87 -2.45 33.84 8.42
C ASP A 87 -2.78 32.41 8.05
N MET A 88 -2.28 31.89 6.94
CA MET A 88 -2.49 30.50 6.54
C MET A 88 -1.82 29.50 7.50
N ALA A 89 -0.67 29.83 8.05
CA ALA A 89 -0.05 29.02 9.11
C ALA A 89 -0.93 28.97 10.37
N SER A 90 -1.60 30.07 10.74
CA SER A 90 -2.53 30.10 11.86
C SER A 90 -3.78 29.26 11.56
N VAL A 91 -4.35 29.38 10.36
CA VAL A 91 -5.49 28.55 9.91
C VAL A 91 -5.12 27.07 9.92
N ALA A 92 -3.91 26.72 9.47
CA ALA A 92 -3.42 25.34 9.50
C ALA A 92 -3.32 24.81 10.94
N GLN A 93 -2.77 25.59 11.87
CA GLN A 93 -2.68 25.21 13.28
C GLN A 93 -4.06 25.01 13.91
N ASP A 94 -5.01 25.90 13.65
CA ASP A 94 -6.38 25.78 14.15
C ASP A 94 -7.08 24.55 13.60
N TYR A 95 -6.93 24.27 12.29
CA TYR A 95 -7.50 23.08 11.64
C TYR A 95 -6.89 21.78 12.20
N LEU A 96 -5.56 21.73 12.38
CA LEU A 96 -4.89 20.58 12.97
C LEU A 96 -5.28 20.35 14.43
N ALA A 97 -5.47 21.44 15.17
CA ALA A 97 -5.98 21.35 16.54
C ALA A 97 -7.40 20.77 16.57
N LEU A 98 -8.29 21.23 15.68
CA LEU A 98 -9.64 20.68 15.54
C LEU A 98 -9.61 19.21 15.12
N LEU A 99 -8.72 18.85 14.19
CA LEU A 99 -8.55 17.47 13.72
C LEU A 99 -8.13 16.52 14.85
N LYS A 100 -7.29 17.00 15.77
CA LYS A 100 -6.79 16.25 16.92
C LYS A 100 -7.78 16.21 18.09
N ASP A 101 -8.49 17.31 18.34
CA ASP A 101 -9.38 17.48 19.50
C ASP A 101 -10.72 16.72 19.36
N GLN A 102 -10.99 16.20 18.15
CA GLN A 102 -12.15 15.35 17.94
C GLN A 102 -11.87 13.98 18.59
N ASP A 103 -12.70 13.61 19.59
CA ASP A 103 -12.67 12.32 20.29
C ASP A 103 -13.01 11.13 19.36
N TYR A 104 -12.35 11.06 18.21
CA TYR A 104 -12.48 9.90 17.32
C TYR A 104 -11.62 8.76 17.84
N THR A 105 -12.24 7.79 18.47
CA THR A 105 -11.55 6.58 18.99
C THR A 105 -11.01 5.66 17.91
N ASP A 106 -11.41 5.91 16.67
CA ASP A 106 -11.17 5.03 15.50
C ASP A 106 -10.00 5.51 14.65
N TRP A 107 -9.44 6.68 14.91
CA TRP A 107 -8.23 7.14 14.24
C TRP A 107 -7.17 7.64 15.23
N GLU A 108 -5.95 7.68 14.77
CA GLU A 108 -4.79 8.17 15.50
C GLU A 108 -4.06 9.20 14.64
N ILE A 109 -3.75 10.34 15.21
CA ILE A 109 -3.02 11.41 14.54
C ILE A 109 -1.78 11.74 15.36
N GLY A 110 -0.66 11.96 14.68
CA GLY A 110 0.61 12.31 15.32
C GLY A 110 0.53 13.66 16.07
N ASP A 111 1.53 13.91 16.89
CA ASP A 111 1.66 15.16 17.66
C ASP A 111 2.53 16.20 16.95
N ASP A 112 3.43 15.74 16.08
CA ASP A 112 4.42 16.55 15.39
C ASP A 112 4.12 16.59 13.90
N TYR A 113 4.14 17.79 13.32
CA TYR A 113 3.86 18.03 11.90
C TYR A 113 4.98 18.86 11.26
N ASN A 114 5.33 18.50 10.04
CA ASN A 114 6.23 19.29 9.22
C ASN A 114 5.40 20.30 8.41
N MET A 115 5.66 21.59 8.63
CA MET A 115 5.05 22.66 7.86
C MET A 115 6.05 23.23 6.86
N THR A 116 5.63 23.34 5.61
CA THR A 116 6.44 23.92 4.52
C THR A 116 5.77 25.17 3.99
N ILE A 117 6.53 26.25 3.88
CA ILE A 117 6.07 27.51 3.26
C ILE A 117 5.97 27.29 1.75
N ARG A 118 4.86 27.75 1.16
CA ARG A 118 4.57 27.64 -0.28
C ARG A 118 4.35 29.01 -0.87
N ASP A 119 5.22 29.39 -1.81
CA ASP A 119 5.19 30.67 -2.48
C ASP A 119 4.89 30.47 -3.97
N TYR A 120 3.93 31.20 -4.51
CA TYR A 120 3.68 31.37 -5.96
C TYR A 120 3.35 30.08 -6.74
N GLU A 121 2.68 29.13 -6.13
CA GLU A 121 2.49 27.82 -6.77
C GLU A 121 1.29 27.76 -7.73
N LEU A 122 0.39 28.75 -7.69
CA LEU A 122 -0.83 28.76 -8.50
C LEU A 122 -0.85 29.94 -9.49
N GLN A 123 -1.66 29.78 -10.56
CA GLN A 123 -1.87 30.85 -11.56
C GLN A 123 -2.44 32.13 -10.93
N ASP A 124 -3.20 32.00 -9.83
CA ASP A 124 -3.90 33.08 -9.12
C ASP A 124 -3.01 33.86 -8.15
N LEU A 125 -1.71 33.69 -8.17
CA LEU A 125 -0.78 34.37 -7.23
C LEU A 125 -1.16 34.07 -5.76
N THR A 126 -1.25 32.80 -5.43
CA THR A 126 -1.50 32.34 -4.07
C THR A 126 -0.19 32.10 -3.31
N CYS A 127 -0.24 32.24 -2.01
CA CYS A 127 0.79 31.75 -1.09
C CYS A 127 0.16 31.14 0.15
N GLY A 128 0.96 30.40 0.91
CA GLY A 128 0.44 29.76 2.11
C GLY A 128 1.41 28.72 2.67
N VAL A 129 0.85 27.65 3.20
CA VAL A 129 1.62 26.57 3.84
C VAL A 129 1.08 25.20 3.44
N SER A 130 1.96 24.21 3.44
CA SER A 130 1.54 22.80 3.38
C SER A 130 1.99 22.06 4.63
N VAL A 131 1.19 21.08 5.05
CA VAL A 131 1.45 20.25 6.22
C VAL A 131 1.24 18.79 5.87
N ASP A 132 2.24 17.95 6.14
CA ASP A 132 2.13 16.51 5.99
C ASP A 132 1.56 15.90 7.27
N VAL A 133 0.50 15.09 7.13
CA VAL A 133 -0.24 14.49 8.24
C VAL A 133 -0.47 13.01 7.96
N THR A 134 -0.08 12.17 8.92
CA THR A 134 -0.43 10.74 8.88
C THR A 134 -1.65 10.49 9.75
N ILE A 135 -2.68 9.90 9.17
CA ILE A 135 -3.90 9.48 9.87
C ILE A 135 -3.91 7.95 9.95
N GLY A 136 -3.71 7.43 11.16
CA GLY A 136 -3.83 5.99 11.45
C GLY A 136 -5.29 5.62 11.67
N ILE A 137 -5.84 4.78 10.80
CA ILE A 137 -7.21 4.26 10.93
C ILE A 137 -7.20 2.84 11.47
N LYS A 138 -7.92 2.61 12.57
CA LYS A 138 -8.11 1.26 13.10
C LYS A 138 -9.09 0.48 12.23
N PHE A 139 -8.73 -0.72 11.88
CA PHE A 139 -9.59 -1.61 11.12
C PHE A 139 -9.82 -2.93 11.87
N ASP A 140 -11.05 -3.43 11.79
CA ASP A 140 -11.35 -4.80 12.16
C ASP A 140 -11.44 -5.62 10.88
N ALA A 141 -10.46 -6.53 10.68
CA ALA A 141 -10.53 -7.46 9.58
C ALA A 141 -11.89 -8.20 9.66
N ASN A 142 -12.67 -8.09 8.60
CA ASN A 142 -14.02 -8.65 8.58
C ASN A 142 -13.96 -10.18 8.47
N ARG A 143 -13.88 -10.86 9.62
CA ARG A 143 -13.82 -12.32 9.69
C ARG A 143 -15.02 -13.01 9.04
N CYS A 144 -16.12 -12.29 8.82
CA CYS A 144 -17.30 -12.85 8.13
C CYS A 144 -17.07 -13.05 6.64
N GLN A 145 -16.09 -12.39 6.05
CA GLN A 145 -15.69 -12.57 4.65
C GLN A 145 -14.59 -13.61 4.47
N VAL A 146 -13.95 -14.02 5.59
CA VAL A 146 -12.99 -15.13 5.59
C VAL A 146 -13.76 -16.45 5.53
N PRO A 147 -13.56 -17.30 4.52
CA PRO A 147 -14.24 -18.58 4.42
C PRO A 147 -13.88 -19.46 5.62
N THR A 148 -14.88 -19.85 6.41
CA THR A 148 -14.69 -20.68 7.62
C THR A 148 -14.40 -22.16 7.31
N THR A 149 -14.51 -22.56 6.05
CA THR A 149 -14.44 -23.97 5.61
C THR A 149 -13.26 -24.27 4.68
N PHE A 150 -12.25 -23.42 4.66
CA PHE A 150 -11.04 -23.71 3.88
C PHE A 150 -10.21 -24.78 4.60
N SER A 151 -10.16 -26.00 4.10
CA SER A 151 -9.25 -27.03 4.60
C SER A 151 -8.22 -27.40 3.55
N PHE A 152 -6.98 -26.98 3.75
CA PHE A 152 -5.83 -27.52 3.03
C PHE A 152 -5.30 -28.77 3.75
N SER A 153 -6.15 -29.76 4.00
CA SER A 153 -5.82 -30.92 4.84
C SER A 153 -4.68 -31.79 4.32
N GLU A 154 -4.25 -31.62 3.06
CA GLU A 154 -3.22 -32.46 2.45
C GLU A 154 -1.78 -32.00 2.67
N TYR A 155 -1.52 -30.80 3.24
CA TYR A 155 -0.18 -30.19 3.16
C TYR A 155 0.37 -29.66 4.50
N ALA A 156 -0.16 -30.10 5.63
CA ALA A 156 0.12 -29.51 6.94
C ALA A 156 1.62 -29.56 7.40
N ASN A 157 2.48 -30.33 6.74
CA ASN A 157 3.89 -30.51 7.18
C ASN A 157 4.92 -30.58 6.05
N SER A 158 4.61 -30.21 4.82
CA SER A 158 5.58 -30.25 3.71
C SER A 158 6.10 -28.85 3.36
N SER A 159 7.37 -28.74 3.03
CA SER A 159 7.95 -27.53 2.41
C SER A 159 7.15 -27.16 1.17
N LEU A 160 6.65 -25.91 1.13
CA LEU A 160 5.86 -25.45 -0.01
C LEU A 160 6.77 -25.08 -1.18
N THR A 161 6.37 -25.49 -2.37
CA THR A 161 6.98 -24.98 -3.60
C THR A 161 6.32 -23.65 -4.00
N LEU A 162 7.01 -22.80 -4.78
CA LEU A 162 6.44 -21.57 -5.33
C LEU A 162 5.10 -21.82 -6.03
N LYS A 163 5.01 -22.91 -6.82
CA LYS A 163 3.75 -23.30 -7.49
C LYS A 163 2.61 -23.52 -6.50
N GLN A 164 2.89 -24.13 -5.34
CA GLN A 164 1.87 -24.36 -4.30
C GLN A 164 1.51 -23.05 -3.59
N VAL A 165 2.48 -22.15 -3.38
CA VAL A 165 2.21 -20.81 -2.84
C VAL A 165 1.26 -20.05 -3.76
N VAL A 166 1.59 -19.98 -5.06
CA VAL A 166 0.75 -19.34 -6.09
C VAL A 166 -0.65 -19.94 -6.13
N ALA A 167 -0.77 -21.27 -6.13
CA ALA A 167 -2.07 -21.94 -6.15
C ALA A 167 -2.91 -21.60 -4.91
N ARG A 168 -2.29 -21.50 -3.72
CA ARG A 168 -2.98 -21.13 -2.48
C ARG A 168 -3.40 -19.66 -2.46
N ILE A 169 -2.54 -18.76 -2.92
CA ILE A 169 -2.89 -17.34 -3.09
C ILE A 169 -4.12 -17.21 -4.01
N GLY A 170 -4.10 -17.89 -5.16
CA GLY A 170 -5.23 -17.90 -6.08
C GLY A 170 -6.51 -18.45 -5.44
N ALA A 171 -6.41 -19.53 -4.68
CA ALA A 171 -7.55 -20.10 -3.98
C ALA A 171 -8.10 -19.14 -2.90
N LEU A 172 -7.24 -18.44 -2.16
CA LEU A 172 -7.65 -17.42 -1.20
C LEU A 172 -8.36 -16.25 -1.89
N ALA A 173 -7.76 -15.72 -2.95
CA ALA A 173 -8.34 -14.60 -3.68
C ALA A 173 -9.72 -14.95 -4.28
N THR A 174 -9.85 -16.12 -4.91
CA THR A 174 -11.12 -16.56 -5.48
C THR A 174 -12.17 -16.92 -4.43
N SER A 175 -11.76 -17.18 -3.19
CA SER A 175 -12.69 -17.43 -2.08
C SER A 175 -13.19 -16.14 -1.43
N HIS A 176 -12.54 -15.02 -1.67
CA HIS A 176 -12.94 -13.73 -1.14
C HIS A 176 -14.22 -13.23 -1.84
N GLN A 177 -15.24 -12.85 -1.06
CA GLN A 177 -16.57 -12.54 -1.61
C GLN A 177 -16.62 -11.30 -2.50
N GLN A 178 -15.68 -10.38 -2.32
CA GLN A 178 -15.62 -9.12 -3.08
C GLN A 178 -14.59 -9.14 -4.21
N ILE A 179 -13.83 -10.24 -4.41
CA ILE A 179 -12.91 -10.38 -5.54
C ILE A 179 -13.59 -11.24 -6.59
N ASN A 180 -14.01 -10.62 -7.69
CA ASN A 180 -14.69 -11.32 -8.78
C ASN A 180 -13.73 -11.95 -9.78
N HIS A 181 -12.53 -11.39 -9.91
CA HIS A 181 -11.50 -11.89 -10.81
C HIS A 181 -10.14 -11.88 -10.12
N PHE A 182 -9.41 -12.98 -10.22
CA PHE A 182 -8.03 -13.08 -9.77
C PHE A 182 -7.12 -13.51 -10.90
N PHE A 183 -6.05 -12.77 -11.09
CA PHE A 183 -5.00 -13.09 -12.06
C PHE A 183 -3.64 -13.01 -11.40
N ILE A 184 -2.72 -13.89 -11.81
CA ILE A 184 -1.32 -13.85 -11.42
C ILE A 184 -0.44 -13.99 -12.65
N GLY A 185 0.46 -13.05 -12.86
CA GLY A 185 1.32 -13.03 -14.03
C GLY A 185 1.98 -11.68 -14.26
N ASN A 186 2.10 -11.29 -15.52
CA ASN A 186 2.60 -9.99 -15.93
C ASN A 186 1.44 -9.02 -16.10
N PHE A 187 1.61 -7.78 -15.69
CA PHE A 187 0.57 -6.74 -15.78
C PHE A 187 0.09 -6.51 -17.23
N ASP A 188 1.00 -6.57 -18.20
CA ASP A 188 0.63 -6.43 -19.59
C ASP A 188 -0.33 -7.54 -20.08
N GLU A 189 -0.13 -8.78 -19.59
CA GLU A 189 -1.02 -9.90 -19.92
C GLU A 189 -2.41 -9.74 -19.31
N PHE A 190 -2.48 -9.10 -18.15
CA PHE A 190 -3.76 -8.77 -17.52
C PHE A 190 -4.52 -7.72 -18.31
N LEU A 191 -3.84 -6.66 -18.79
CA LEU A 191 -4.44 -5.59 -19.59
C LEU A 191 -5.01 -6.06 -20.92
N ASP A 192 -4.38 -7.06 -21.53
CA ASP A 192 -4.81 -7.66 -22.79
C ASP A 192 -5.93 -8.71 -22.62
N GLY A 193 -6.28 -9.02 -21.35
CA GLY A 193 -7.31 -10.00 -21.02
C GLY A 193 -8.72 -9.50 -21.35
N PRO A 194 -9.48 -10.14 -22.27
CA PRO A 194 -10.77 -9.61 -22.75
C PRO A 194 -11.93 -9.72 -21.75
N ASP A 195 -11.75 -10.41 -20.62
CA ASP A 195 -12.85 -10.80 -19.73
C ASP A 195 -12.57 -10.48 -18.25
N VAL A 196 -11.98 -9.33 -17.95
CA VAL A 196 -11.78 -8.91 -16.55
C VAL A 196 -13.11 -8.54 -15.92
N VAL A 197 -13.45 -9.18 -14.82
CA VAL A 197 -14.65 -8.90 -14.01
C VAL A 197 -14.23 -8.20 -12.74
N TYR A 198 -14.68 -6.99 -12.54
CA TYR A 198 -14.37 -6.17 -11.39
C TYR A 198 -15.35 -6.41 -10.22
N PRO A 199 -14.96 -6.16 -8.96
CA PRO A 199 -13.60 -5.88 -8.48
C PRO A 199 -12.61 -6.99 -8.77
N ALA A 200 -11.39 -6.62 -9.15
CA ALA A 200 -10.35 -7.56 -9.52
C ALA A 200 -9.11 -7.46 -8.62
N CYS A 201 -8.46 -8.60 -8.41
CA CYS A 201 -7.16 -8.68 -7.77
C CYS A 201 -6.13 -9.24 -8.75
N PHE A 202 -5.09 -8.49 -9.00
CA PHE A 202 -3.94 -8.93 -9.79
C PHE A 202 -2.72 -9.09 -8.89
N ALA A 203 -2.00 -10.21 -9.03
CA ALA A 203 -0.78 -10.48 -8.29
C ALA A 203 0.40 -10.55 -9.26
N GLU A 204 1.39 -9.73 -9.04
CA GLU A 204 2.67 -9.76 -9.74
C GLU A 204 3.74 -10.37 -8.84
N LEU A 205 4.45 -11.38 -9.33
CA LEU A 205 5.61 -11.95 -8.66
C LEU A 205 6.85 -11.13 -9.03
N ASP A 206 7.50 -10.52 -8.07
CA ASP A 206 8.80 -9.90 -8.28
C ASP A 206 9.81 -10.97 -8.71
N ARG A 207 10.69 -10.60 -9.65
CA ARG A 207 11.74 -11.48 -10.15
C ARG A 207 12.87 -11.71 -9.13
N THR A 208 12.86 -10.96 -8.03
CA THR A 208 13.84 -11.09 -6.96
C THR A 208 13.27 -11.89 -5.81
N GLY A 209 13.96 -12.94 -5.41
CA GLY A 209 13.66 -13.75 -4.24
C GLY A 209 14.90 -13.83 -3.34
N VAL A 210 14.70 -14.01 -2.04
CA VAL A 210 15.79 -14.15 -1.06
C VAL A 210 15.73 -15.53 -0.43
N VAL A 211 16.86 -16.23 -0.41
CA VAL A 211 17.00 -17.51 0.31
C VAL A 211 17.83 -17.30 1.56
N SER A 212 17.19 -17.42 2.74
CA SER A 212 17.88 -17.43 4.04
C SER A 212 18.17 -18.87 4.46
N LEU A 213 19.42 -19.25 4.43
CA LEU A 213 19.86 -20.58 4.90
C LEU A 213 19.78 -20.68 6.43
N THR A 214 19.98 -19.57 7.13
CA THR A 214 19.93 -19.49 8.60
C THR A 214 18.53 -19.77 9.10
N ASP A 215 17.52 -19.09 8.50
CA ASP A 215 16.12 -19.21 8.88
C ASP A 215 15.41 -20.36 8.17
N ARG A 216 16.09 -20.96 7.17
CA ARG A 216 15.51 -21.96 6.26
C ARG A 216 14.25 -21.46 5.57
N LEU A 217 14.29 -20.20 5.11
CA LEU A 217 13.20 -19.55 4.41
C LEU A 217 13.61 -19.19 2.98
N CYS A 218 12.72 -19.48 2.05
CA CYS A 218 12.73 -18.92 0.72
C CYS A 218 11.65 -17.85 0.66
N LYS A 219 12.03 -16.59 0.45
CA LYS A 219 11.17 -15.43 0.46
C LYS A 219 10.85 -15.03 -0.97
N TYR A 220 9.58 -14.88 -1.25
CA TYR A 220 9.03 -14.43 -2.53
C TYR A 220 8.29 -13.12 -2.31
N SER A 221 8.62 -12.10 -3.09
CA SER A 221 7.93 -10.82 -3.06
C SER A 221 6.82 -10.79 -4.10
N PHE A 222 5.63 -10.42 -3.66
CA PHE A 222 4.47 -10.24 -4.51
C PHE A 222 3.95 -8.81 -4.36
N THR A 223 3.54 -8.22 -5.47
CA THR A 223 2.73 -7.00 -5.46
C THR A 223 1.30 -7.39 -5.80
N PHE A 224 0.39 -7.16 -4.86
CA PHE A 224 -1.04 -7.35 -5.07
C PHE A 224 -1.69 -6.02 -5.42
N HIS A 225 -2.42 -5.99 -6.51
CA HIS A 225 -3.17 -4.84 -6.98
C HIS A 225 -4.66 -5.15 -6.86
N PHE A 226 -5.39 -4.31 -6.15
CA PHE A 226 -6.84 -4.39 -5.99
C PHE A 226 -7.47 -3.19 -6.66
N PHE A 227 -8.36 -3.40 -7.61
CA PHE A 227 -8.97 -2.31 -8.37
C PHE A 227 -10.40 -2.63 -8.81
N ASP A 228 -11.15 -1.55 -9.00
CA ASP A 228 -12.52 -1.58 -9.47
C ASP A 228 -12.75 -0.47 -10.50
N LEU A 229 -13.86 -0.55 -11.22
CA LEU A 229 -14.24 0.40 -12.27
C LEU A 229 -14.74 1.73 -11.67
N MET A 230 -14.29 2.83 -12.25
CA MET A 230 -14.83 4.15 -11.94
C MET A 230 -16.09 4.42 -12.79
N ASP A 231 -17.15 4.90 -12.15
CA ASP A 231 -18.34 5.40 -12.87
C ASP A 231 -18.14 6.87 -13.25
N ILE A 232 -17.72 7.09 -14.49
CA ILE A 232 -17.42 8.43 -15.03
C ILE A 232 -18.67 9.32 -15.11
N ALA A 233 -19.86 8.74 -15.15
CA ALA A 233 -21.10 9.48 -15.32
C ALA A 233 -21.56 10.18 -14.02
N ASN A 234 -21.10 9.73 -12.85
CA ASN A 234 -21.53 10.19 -11.54
C ASN A 234 -20.39 10.79 -10.73
N ASN A 235 -20.01 12.04 -11.01
CA ASN A 235 -19.09 12.81 -10.17
C ASN A 235 -17.77 12.05 -9.91
N ALA A 236 -16.87 12.09 -10.85
CA ALA A 236 -15.70 11.22 -10.99
C ALA A 236 -14.84 11.13 -9.70
N LEU A 237 -14.60 12.24 -9.01
CA LEU A 237 -13.76 12.28 -7.80
C LEU A 237 -14.36 11.56 -6.61
N GLN A 238 -15.64 11.79 -6.30
CA GLN A 238 -16.28 11.13 -5.15
C GLN A 238 -16.33 9.61 -5.35
N ASN A 239 -16.59 9.17 -6.60
CA ASN A 239 -16.60 7.76 -6.97
C ASN A 239 -15.21 7.13 -6.89
N GLU A 240 -14.18 7.85 -7.28
CA GLU A 240 -12.78 7.40 -7.17
C GLU A 240 -12.39 7.12 -5.72
N PHE A 241 -12.69 8.03 -4.79
CA PHE A 241 -12.41 7.82 -3.37
C PHE A 241 -13.24 6.70 -2.75
N GLU A 242 -14.48 6.51 -3.19
CA GLU A 242 -15.31 5.37 -2.78
C GLU A 242 -14.64 4.05 -3.19
N ILE A 243 -14.21 3.96 -4.44
CA ILE A 243 -13.51 2.77 -4.97
C ILE A 243 -12.20 2.53 -4.23
N LYS A 244 -11.36 3.54 -4.06
CA LYS A 244 -10.11 3.42 -3.29
C LYS A 244 -10.35 2.93 -1.86
N SER A 245 -11.40 3.44 -1.22
CA SER A 245 -11.81 3.02 0.13
C SER A 245 -12.26 1.56 0.18
N ASP A 246 -13.06 1.13 -0.78
CA ASP A 246 -13.55 -0.23 -0.86
C ASP A 246 -12.41 -1.20 -1.18
N MET A 247 -11.55 -0.85 -2.14
CA MET A 247 -10.39 -1.67 -2.50
C MET A 247 -9.36 -1.75 -1.35
N LEU A 248 -9.19 -0.68 -0.58
CA LEU A 248 -8.38 -0.72 0.64
C LEU A 248 -8.96 -1.71 1.66
N SER A 249 -10.28 -1.71 1.84
CA SER A 249 -10.95 -2.66 2.74
C SER A 249 -10.78 -4.11 2.27
N VAL A 250 -10.96 -4.37 0.97
CA VAL A 250 -10.72 -5.68 0.34
C VAL A 250 -9.28 -6.14 0.53
N ALA A 251 -8.33 -5.25 0.32
CA ALA A 251 -6.91 -5.51 0.49
C ALA A 251 -6.55 -5.86 1.94
N MET A 252 -7.09 -5.14 2.92
CA MET A 252 -6.88 -5.43 4.35
C MET A 252 -7.48 -6.78 4.75
N ASP A 253 -8.68 -7.11 4.27
CA ASP A 253 -9.32 -8.41 4.51
C ASP A 253 -8.49 -9.54 3.88
N PHE A 254 -8.00 -9.34 2.65
CA PHE A 254 -7.14 -10.31 1.97
C PHE A 254 -5.82 -10.54 2.70
N LEU A 255 -5.16 -9.48 3.19
CA LEU A 255 -3.95 -9.60 4.01
C LEU A 255 -4.21 -10.36 5.32
N ALA A 256 -5.34 -10.08 5.97
CA ALA A 256 -5.74 -10.82 7.16
C ALA A 256 -5.97 -12.31 6.87
N MET A 257 -6.54 -12.65 5.70
CA MET A 257 -6.65 -14.03 5.24
C MET A 257 -5.28 -14.66 4.99
N LEU A 258 -4.39 -13.98 4.27
CA LEU A 258 -3.02 -14.45 4.01
C LEU A 258 -2.27 -14.73 5.33
N ASN A 259 -2.38 -13.83 6.31
CA ASN A 259 -1.74 -13.99 7.62
C ASN A 259 -2.34 -15.17 8.40
N TYR A 260 -3.66 -15.27 8.46
CA TYR A 260 -4.35 -16.35 9.17
C TYR A 260 -4.00 -17.73 8.60
N PHE A 261 -3.99 -17.86 7.28
CA PHE A 261 -3.62 -19.12 6.61
C PHE A 261 -2.11 -19.37 6.64
N GLY A 262 -1.28 -18.33 6.63
CA GLY A 262 0.15 -18.45 6.83
C GLY A 262 0.51 -19.09 8.16
N PHE A 263 -0.13 -18.65 9.24
CA PHE A 263 0.05 -19.21 10.58
C PHE A 263 -0.28 -20.70 10.65
N GLN A 264 -1.29 -21.15 9.91
CA GLN A 264 -1.71 -22.57 9.88
C GLN A 264 -0.91 -23.43 8.90
N HIS A 265 -0.28 -22.86 7.87
CA HIS A 265 0.11 -23.61 6.66
C HIS A 265 1.55 -23.43 6.18
N SER A 266 2.49 -23.10 7.06
CA SER A 266 3.93 -23.20 6.75
C SER A 266 4.52 -22.06 5.91
N TRP A 267 3.88 -20.92 5.85
CA TRP A 267 4.51 -19.71 5.36
C TRP A 267 4.52 -18.61 6.43
N VAL A 268 5.39 -17.66 6.29
CA VAL A 268 5.54 -16.49 7.17
C VAL A 268 5.37 -15.26 6.29
N ILE A 269 4.56 -14.32 6.71
CA ILE A 269 4.46 -13.00 6.09
C ILE A 269 4.88 -11.93 7.08
N ALA A 270 5.31 -10.78 6.57
CA ALA A 270 5.64 -9.62 7.39
C ALA A 270 4.39 -9.12 8.14
N GLU A 271 4.57 -8.30 9.15
CA GLU A 271 3.46 -7.68 9.89
C GLU A 271 3.12 -6.29 9.34
N ASP A 272 4.09 -5.63 8.70
CA ASP A 272 3.96 -4.31 8.13
C ASP A 272 4.15 -4.36 6.62
N TYR A 273 3.33 -3.62 5.88
CA TYR A 273 3.28 -3.60 4.42
C TYR A 273 3.26 -2.19 3.89
N ASP A 274 3.95 -1.99 2.77
CA ASP A 274 3.83 -0.78 1.98
C ASP A 274 2.52 -0.81 1.20
N LEU A 275 1.72 0.22 1.37
CA LEU A 275 0.47 0.45 0.65
C LEU A 275 0.66 1.61 -0.31
N THR A 276 0.36 1.40 -1.57
CA THR A 276 0.33 2.45 -2.59
C THR A 276 -1.09 2.65 -3.07
N ILE A 277 -1.61 3.86 -2.96
CA ILE A 277 -2.89 4.25 -3.53
C ILE A 277 -2.67 4.62 -5.00
N ARG A 278 -3.46 4.06 -5.89
CA ARG A 278 -3.25 4.13 -7.33
C ARG A 278 -4.47 4.64 -8.07
N ASP A 279 -4.20 5.52 -9.00
CA ASP A 279 -5.09 5.86 -10.10
C ASP A 279 -4.62 5.08 -11.30
N TYR A 280 -5.33 4.03 -11.64
CA TYR A 280 -4.98 3.24 -12.81
C TYR A 280 -5.67 3.85 -14.03
N GLN A 281 -4.90 4.50 -14.87
CA GLN A 281 -5.34 4.88 -16.21
C GLN A 281 -5.33 3.66 -17.14
N LEU A 282 -6.08 2.63 -16.78
CA LEU A 282 -6.36 1.53 -17.67
C LEU A 282 -7.35 1.97 -18.72
N GLN A 283 -7.48 1.19 -19.81
CA GLN A 283 -8.51 1.47 -20.83
C GLN A 283 -9.93 1.61 -20.22
N ASP A 284 -10.15 0.95 -19.07
CA ASP A 284 -11.43 0.87 -18.38
C ASP A 284 -11.60 1.89 -17.25
N LEU A 285 -10.65 2.84 -17.08
CA LEU A 285 -10.67 3.83 -15.99
C LEU A 285 -10.94 3.17 -14.63
N THR A 286 -9.91 2.58 -14.06
CA THR A 286 -9.97 1.91 -12.76
C THR A 286 -9.24 2.70 -11.69
N ALA A 287 -9.67 2.57 -10.45
CA ALA A 287 -8.96 3.06 -9.28
C ALA A 287 -8.75 1.95 -8.25
N GLY A 288 -7.79 2.10 -7.36
CA GLY A 288 -7.57 1.09 -6.35
C GLY A 288 -6.30 1.26 -5.52
N VAL A 289 -5.80 0.13 -5.04
CA VAL A 289 -4.62 0.09 -4.17
C VAL A 289 -3.69 -1.05 -4.55
N SER A 290 -2.40 -0.89 -4.27
CA SER A 290 -1.42 -1.97 -4.37
C SER A 290 -0.67 -2.16 -3.06
N ILE A 291 -0.32 -3.42 -2.76
CA ILE A 291 0.37 -3.81 -1.54
C ILE A 291 1.52 -4.73 -1.89
N ASN A 292 2.72 -4.43 -1.35
CA ASN A 292 3.87 -5.31 -1.46
C ASN A 292 3.89 -6.28 -0.28
N VAL A 293 3.94 -7.58 -0.58
CA VAL A 293 3.91 -8.66 0.42
C VAL A 293 5.07 -9.62 0.20
N GLU A 294 5.90 -9.79 1.22
CA GLU A 294 6.93 -10.83 1.23
C GLU A 294 6.39 -12.10 1.90
N ILE A 295 6.37 -13.20 1.16
CA ILE A 295 5.94 -14.52 1.65
C ILE A 295 7.17 -15.42 1.83
N GLY A 296 7.54 -15.69 3.09
CA GLY A 296 8.61 -16.61 3.46
C GLY A 296 8.09 -18.05 3.58
N VAL A 297 8.64 -18.94 2.79
CA VAL A 297 8.27 -20.37 2.81
C VAL A 297 9.42 -21.18 3.39
N ARG A 298 9.12 -22.03 4.37
CA ARG A 298 10.12 -22.94 4.94
C ARG A 298 10.51 -23.99 3.90
N PHE A 299 11.79 -24.25 3.77
CA PHE A 299 12.29 -25.35 2.98
C PHE A 299 13.13 -26.32 3.85
N ASP A 300 12.92 -27.61 3.64
CA ASP A 300 13.76 -28.63 4.19
C ASP A 300 14.83 -28.95 3.13
N ALA A 301 16.06 -28.52 3.38
CA ALA A 301 17.18 -28.98 2.59
C ALA A 301 17.34 -30.49 2.80
N ASN A 302 16.71 -31.28 1.96
CA ASN A 302 16.85 -32.73 2.01
C ASN A 302 18.24 -33.12 1.49
N LYS A 303 19.21 -33.21 2.38
CA LYS A 303 20.59 -33.63 2.05
C LYS A 303 20.64 -34.99 1.36
N CYS A 304 19.58 -35.80 1.49
CA CYS A 304 19.51 -37.10 0.85
C CYS A 304 19.08 -37.06 -0.65
N GLN A 305 18.50 -35.92 -1.10
CA GLN A 305 18.14 -35.71 -2.50
C GLN A 305 19.18 -34.89 -3.28
N ALA A 306 20.12 -34.23 -2.58
CA ALA A 306 21.32 -33.80 -3.24
C ALA A 306 22.06 -35.08 -3.69
N VAL A 307 21.87 -35.48 -4.94
CA VAL A 307 22.74 -36.44 -5.58
C VAL A 307 24.09 -35.74 -5.69
N VAL A 308 24.80 -35.78 -4.59
CA VAL A 308 26.22 -35.50 -4.62
C VAL A 308 26.77 -36.76 -5.29
N ASP A 309 26.97 -36.70 -6.57
CA ASP A 309 27.85 -37.68 -7.23
C ASP A 309 29.24 -37.41 -6.64
N ILE A 310 29.54 -38.09 -5.52
CA ILE A 310 30.75 -37.90 -4.74
C ILE A 310 31.98 -38.40 -5.52
N ASN A 311 31.78 -38.75 -6.79
CA ASN A 311 32.87 -39.30 -7.57
C ASN A 311 33.94 -38.28 -7.97
N GLU A 312 33.68 -36.93 -7.78
CA GLU A 312 34.73 -35.93 -8.03
C GLU A 312 34.49 -34.67 -7.17
N PHE A 313 34.84 -34.68 -5.88
CA PHE A 313 35.09 -33.44 -5.13
C PHE A 313 36.55 -33.04 -5.26
N LEU A 314 36.85 -32.08 -6.14
CA LEU A 314 38.09 -31.33 -6.12
C LEU A 314 38.01 -30.22 -5.03
N LEU A 315 38.56 -30.51 -3.86
CA LEU A 315 38.82 -29.46 -2.88
C LEU A 315 40.11 -28.73 -3.26
N TRP A 316 39.98 -27.45 -3.62
CA TRP A 316 41.10 -26.54 -3.81
C TRP A 316 41.46 -25.91 -2.47
N ALA A 317 42.59 -26.22 -1.92
CA ALA A 317 43.25 -25.48 -0.88
C ALA A 317 44.74 -25.39 -1.20
N ASP A 318 45.25 -24.20 -1.34
CA ASP A 318 46.69 -23.88 -1.50
C ASP A 318 47.41 -24.64 -2.66
N ASN A 319 46.80 -24.69 -3.84
CA ASN A 319 47.35 -25.41 -5.02
C ASN A 319 47.56 -26.92 -4.86
N GLN A 320 46.89 -27.54 -3.91
CA GLN A 320 46.91 -29.00 -3.76
C GLN A 320 45.53 -29.61 -4.02
N TYR A 321 45.51 -30.77 -4.72
CA TYR A 321 44.31 -31.52 -5.07
C TYR A 321 44.11 -32.66 -4.08
N PHE A 322 42.89 -32.78 -3.55
CA PHE A 322 42.50 -33.97 -2.78
C PHE A 322 41.38 -34.67 -3.56
N LEU A 323 41.66 -35.89 -4.01
CA LEU A 323 40.66 -36.78 -4.61
C LEU A 323 40.14 -37.70 -3.50
N ILE A 324 38.80 -37.64 -3.25
CA ILE A 324 38.15 -38.59 -2.35
C ILE A 324 37.46 -39.64 -3.22
N ASP A 325 37.94 -40.90 -3.18
CA ASP A 325 37.27 -42.00 -3.83
C ASP A 325 36.13 -42.60 -2.95
N ASN A 326 35.30 -43.42 -3.54
CA ASN A 326 34.18 -44.07 -2.86
C ASN A 326 34.55 -44.97 -1.69
N ASN A 327 35.84 -45.20 -1.44
CA ASN A 327 36.38 -46.04 -0.36
C ASN A 327 36.96 -45.20 0.79
N SER A 328 36.74 -43.91 0.82
CA SER A 328 37.25 -42.99 1.88
C SER A 328 38.77 -42.95 1.96
N LYS A 329 39.51 -43.26 0.92
CA LYS A 329 40.95 -43.09 0.87
C LYS A 329 41.31 -41.73 0.29
N LEU A 330 42.05 -40.95 1.07
CA LEU A 330 42.62 -39.68 0.59
C LEU A 330 43.89 -39.99 -0.21
N PHE A 331 43.93 -39.54 -1.45
CA PHE A 331 45.15 -39.57 -2.28
C PHE A 331 45.69 -38.14 -2.38
N HIS A 332 46.96 -37.97 -2.10
CA HIS A 332 47.68 -36.72 -2.33
C HIS A 332 48.34 -36.84 -3.70
N GLY A 333 47.97 -35.98 -4.63
CA GLY A 333 48.62 -35.86 -5.94
C GLY A 333 49.53 -34.64 -5.93
N GLU A 334 50.76 -34.84 -6.37
CA GLU A 334 51.72 -33.77 -6.66
C GLU A 334 51.45 -33.12 -7.99
#